data_fadcbefb425fced1e3276c89200b2050
#
_entry.id   fadcbefb425fced1e3276c89200b2050
#
_cell.length_a   1.000
_cell.length_b   1.000
_cell.length_c   1.000
_cell.angle_alpha   90.00
_cell.angle_beta   90.00
_cell.angle_gamma   90.00
#
_symmetry.space_group_name_H-M   'P 1'
#
loop_
_entity.id
_entity.type
_entity.pdbx_description
1 polymer ?
#
loop_
_entity_poly.entity_id
_entity_poly.type
_entity_poly.pdbx_seq_one_letter_code
_entity_poly.pdbx_strand_id
1 'polypeptide(L)'
;MIVKKTSIVVPIYISVKYLLFFALIQTYSSFGQFQLPTYKDYLTDNYFLVHPAMAGAQLEGFKVRITHRAQWQGVSNAPSLQTINAHGRLGLKSGIGTVFYNDKNGFQKQVGASLTYAHHINLILGNRDIHQLSFGLSAGVINNTHDQTQFAPDLSDPLVQGNKMKSNGFHMDFGLTYIRYQFYTHLTLRNLIFKGKNISDNISLDKGKKWIASAGHFFELNESTKFEPSVMVQLVDYANLPAIDINMKSHHFLNNLKLSFGASYRFGTQPNANTFAGENFNQDHKQLTLLTGLQFKGFSFFYTYTHSFEDIQIAPFNSHQFTLGFDLSSEKFRYHPVRGML
;
A
#
# COMPACT_ATOMS: atom_id res chain seq x y z
N MET A 1 -32.74 36.04 -47.42
CA MET A 1 -31.53 36.00 -46.58
C MET A 1 -31.96 35.62 -45.17
N ILE A 2 -31.94 34.30 -44.87
CA ILE A 2 -32.44 33.75 -43.59
C ILE A 2 -31.24 33.38 -42.74
N VAL A 3 -31.02 34.11 -41.64
CA VAL A 3 -29.96 33.87 -40.67
C VAL A 3 -30.44 32.77 -39.73
N LYS A 4 -29.77 31.61 -39.77
CA LYS A 4 -29.97 30.50 -38.84
C LYS A 4 -29.30 30.82 -37.51
N LYS A 5 -30.06 30.98 -36.45
CA LYS A 5 -29.60 31.07 -35.06
C LYS A 5 -29.29 29.65 -34.58
N THR A 6 -28.03 29.29 -34.47
CA THR A 6 -27.58 28.09 -33.80
C THR A 6 -27.43 28.38 -32.32
N SER A 7 -28.31 27.79 -31.50
CA SER A 7 -28.25 27.86 -30.04
C SER A 7 -27.22 26.87 -29.51
N ILE A 8 -26.20 27.41 -28.84
CA ILE A 8 -25.17 26.66 -28.13
C ILE A 8 -25.72 26.27 -26.73
N VAL A 9 -26.19 25.05 -26.57
CA VAL A 9 -26.76 24.53 -25.31
C VAL A 9 -25.92 23.38 -24.71
N VAL A 10 -24.66 23.19 -25.10
CA VAL A 10 -23.90 21.99 -24.71
C VAL A 10 -22.92 22.15 -23.52
N PRO A 11 -22.50 23.33 -23.01
CA PRO A 11 -21.45 23.32 -21.94
C PRO A 11 -21.95 23.27 -20.50
N ILE A 12 -23.26 23.47 -20.24
CA ILE A 12 -23.74 23.60 -18.83
C ILE A 12 -23.85 22.23 -18.14
N TYR A 13 -24.21 21.18 -18.86
CA TYR A 13 -24.40 19.84 -18.27
C TYR A 13 -23.10 19.15 -17.84
N ILE A 14 -22.00 19.47 -18.50
CA ILE A 14 -20.65 18.93 -18.17
C ILE A 14 -20.13 19.60 -16.89
N SER A 15 -20.32 20.90 -16.74
CA SER A 15 -19.90 21.66 -15.56
C SER A 15 -20.61 21.23 -14.28
N VAL A 16 -21.90 20.88 -14.33
CA VAL A 16 -22.66 20.42 -13.15
C VAL A 16 -22.22 19.04 -12.69
N LYS A 17 -21.85 18.13 -13.59
CA LYS A 17 -21.31 16.82 -13.22
C LYS A 17 -19.96 16.92 -12.49
N TYR A 18 -19.10 17.82 -12.94
CA TYR A 18 -17.80 18.07 -12.25
C TYR A 18 -17.98 18.80 -10.92
N LEU A 19 -18.97 19.68 -10.81
CA LEU A 19 -19.31 20.38 -9.57
C LEU A 19 -19.92 19.44 -8.53
N LEU A 20 -20.74 18.48 -8.94
CA LEU A 20 -21.26 17.41 -8.06
C LEU A 20 -20.17 16.42 -7.64
N PHE A 21 -19.22 16.11 -8.51
CA PHE A 21 -18.07 15.29 -8.14
C PHE A 21 -17.14 15.99 -7.14
N PHE A 22 -16.96 17.32 -7.27
CA PHE A 22 -16.21 18.15 -6.32
C PHE A 22 -16.95 18.38 -5.00
N ALA A 23 -18.28 18.46 -5.01
CA ALA A 23 -19.08 18.65 -3.80
C ALA A 23 -19.15 17.41 -2.91
N LEU A 24 -18.89 16.20 -3.45
CA LEU A 24 -18.78 14.95 -2.70
C LEU A 24 -17.45 14.81 -1.92
N ILE A 25 -16.51 15.74 -2.10
CA ILE A 25 -15.21 15.76 -1.40
C ILE A 25 -15.25 16.68 -0.15
N GLN A 26 -16.41 16.98 0.38
CA GLN A 26 -16.51 17.80 1.58
C GLN A 26 -16.17 17.01 2.85
N THR A 27 -15.21 17.51 3.54
CA THR A 27 -14.44 17.13 4.70
C THR A 27 -15.23 16.88 5.98
N TYR A 28 -14.98 15.72 6.60
CA TYR A 28 -15.22 15.53 8.03
C TYR A 28 -13.88 15.54 8.78
N SER A 29 -13.76 16.44 9.75
CA SER A 29 -12.61 16.46 10.66
C SER A 29 -12.76 15.32 11.67
N SER A 30 -11.90 14.32 11.61
CA SER A 30 -11.81 13.29 12.63
C SER A 30 -10.35 13.14 13.09
N PHE A 31 -10.17 13.12 14.39
CA PHE A 31 -8.86 13.00 15.03
C PHE A 31 -8.50 11.52 15.17
N GLY A 32 -7.55 11.03 14.40
CA GLY A 32 -7.09 9.65 14.47
C GLY A 32 -5.57 9.57 14.52
N GLN A 33 -5.02 9.02 15.61
CA GLN A 33 -3.57 9.03 15.88
C GLN A 33 -2.79 7.77 15.46
N PHE A 34 -3.41 6.76 14.83
CA PHE A 34 -2.71 5.52 14.49
C PHE A 34 -2.80 5.22 12.99
N GLN A 35 -1.69 5.35 12.30
CA GLN A 35 -1.57 4.94 10.91
C GLN A 35 -1.25 3.45 10.81
N LEU A 36 -1.88 2.76 9.85
CA LEU A 36 -1.40 1.46 9.39
C LEU A 36 0.01 1.59 8.83
N PRO A 37 0.85 0.56 8.97
CA PRO A 37 2.19 0.56 8.38
C PRO A 37 2.13 0.97 6.92
N THR A 38 2.99 1.91 6.52
CA THR A 38 3.10 2.29 5.12
C THR A 38 3.93 1.24 4.41
N TYR A 39 3.26 0.37 3.67
CA TYR A 39 3.94 -0.64 2.88
C TYR A 39 4.52 -0.01 1.61
N LYS A 40 5.82 -0.24 1.39
CA LYS A 40 6.50 0.10 0.14
C LYS A 40 6.77 -1.14 -0.74
N ASP A 41 6.16 -2.25 -0.36
CA ASP A 41 6.36 -3.55 -1.00
C ASP A 41 5.83 -3.61 -2.43
N TYR A 42 4.93 -2.70 -2.81
CA TYR A 42 4.48 -2.56 -4.20
C TYR A 42 5.63 -2.17 -5.16
N LEU A 43 6.71 -1.57 -4.65
CA LEU A 43 7.90 -1.30 -5.46
C LEU A 43 8.63 -2.59 -5.85
N THR A 44 8.55 -3.62 -5.02
CA THR A 44 9.01 -4.95 -5.37
C THR A 44 8.01 -5.60 -6.35
N ASP A 45 7.64 -6.82 -6.19
CA ASP A 45 6.56 -7.48 -6.94
C ASP A 45 5.34 -7.79 -6.04
N ASN A 46 5.33 -7.31 -4.81
CA ASN A 46 4.36 -7.66 -3.78
C ASN A 46 3.15 -6.71 -3.74
N TYR A 47 2.49 -6.56 -4.89
CA TYR A 47 1.27 -5.73 -4.99
C TYR A 47 0.13 -6.22 -4.09
N PHE A 48 0.07 -7.53 -3.82
CA PHE A 48 -0.96 -8.12 -2.97
C PHE A 48 -0.97 -7.52 -1.56
N LEU A 49 0.18 -7.17 -1.00
CA LEU A 49 0.25 -6.59 0.35
C LEU A 49 -0.49 -5.24 0.44
N VAL A 50 -0.56 -4.52 -0.66
CA VAL A 50 -1.23 -3.21 -0.75
C VAL A 50 -2.64 -3.33 -1.30
N HIS A 51 -2.85 -4.20 -2.29
CA HIS A 51 -4.08 -4.31 -3.06
C HIS A 51 -4.71 -5.70 -2.92
N PRO A 52 -5.78 -5.88 -2.12
CA PRO A 52 -6.41 -7.19 -1.91
C PRO A 52 -6.87 -7.90 -3.18
N ALA A 53 -7.28 -7.12 -4.21
CA ALA A 53 -7.69 -7.67 -5.50
C ALA A 53 -6.55 -8.35 -6.27
N MET A 54 -5.29 -8.18 -5.84
CA MET A 54 -4.13 -8.85 -6.42
C MET A 54 -3.88 -10.25 -5.88
N ALA A 55 -4.66 -10.73 -4.88
CA ALA A 55 -4.55 -12.11 -4.41
C ALA A 55 -4.84 -13.09 -5.54
N GLY A 56 -3.82 -13.84 -5.99
CA GLY A 56 -3.95 -14.78 -7.12
C GLY A 56 -4.25 -14.13 -8.48
N ALA A 57 -4.07 -12.82 -8.66
CA ALA A 57 -4.28 -12.14 -9.94
C ALA A 57 -3.30 -12.62 -11.02
N GLN A 58 -2.11 -12.99 -10.61
CA GLN A 58 -1.13 -13.65 -11.47
C GLN A 58 -1.49 -15.15 -11.56
N LEU A 59 -1.56 -15.66 -12.77
CA LEU A 59 -2.24 -16.91 -13.11
C LEU A 59 -1.56 -18.19 -12.63
N GLU A 60 -0.39 -18.15 -12.01
CA GLU A 60 0.39 -19.35 -11.72
C GLU A 60 0.81 -19.45 -10.26
N GLY A 61 0.41 -20.56 -9.61
CA GLY A 61 0.96 -21.01 -8.33
C GLY A 61 0.65 -20.16 -7.12
N PHE A 62 1.43 -20.40 -6.09
CA PHE A 62 1.43 -19.65 -4.85
C PHE A 62 2.70 -18.81 -4.73
N LYS A 63 2.55 -17.59 -4.27
CA LYS A 63 3.65 -16.68 -3.94
C LYS A 63 3.72 -16.49 -2.44
N VAL A 64 4.92 -16.60 -1.90
CA VAL A 64 5.22 -16.29 -0.51
C VAL A 64 6.24 -15.16 -0.48
N ARG A 65 6.01 -14.16 0.35
CA ARG A 65 6.93 -13.03 0.55
C ARG A 65 7.15 -12.82 2.04
N ILE A 66 8.41 -12.68 2.42
CA ILE A 66 8.84 -12.36 3.78
C ILE A 66 9.61 -11.06 3.70
N THR A 67 9.17 -10.05 4.41
CA THR A 67 9.78 -8.73 4.40
C THR A 67 10.20 -8.31 5.80
N HIS A 68 11.38 -7.73 5.91
CA HIS A 68 11.84 -7.06 7.11
C HIS A 68 12.30 -5.64 6.76
N ARG A 69 11.71 -4.65 7.43
CA ARG A 69 12.08 -3.23 7.31
C ARG A 69 12.56 -2.72 8.66
N ALA A 70 13.73 -2.11 8.68
CA ALA A 70 14.31 -1.42 9.82
C ALA A 70 14.49 0.05 9.49
N GLN A 71 14.16 0.93 10.44
CA GLN A 71 14.31 2.38 10.34
C GLN A 71 15.25 2.87 11.44
N TRP A 72 15.89 4.02 11.26
CA TRP A 72 16.70 4.71 12.28
C TRP A 72 17.76 3.81 12.92
N GLN A 73 18.66 3.28 12.10
CA GLN A 73 19.71 2.41 12.60
C GLN A 73 20.57 3.10 13.67
N GLY A 74 20.86 2.38 14.77
CA GLY A 74 21.61 2.90 15.90
C GLY A 74 20.76 3.57 17.00
N VAL A 75 19.44 3.69 16.80
CA VAL A 75 18.52 4.21 17.82
C VAL A 75 17.91 3.04 18.61
N SER A 76 17.89 3.13 19.95
CA SER A 76 17.22 2.13 20.78
C SER A 76 15.71 2.14 20.54
N ASN A 77 15.08 0.95 20.45
CA ASN A 77 13.66 0.79 20.13
C ASN A 77 13.21 1.39 18.80
N ALA A 78 14.12 1.48 17.83
CA ALA A 78 13.85 2.00 16.50
C ALA A 78 12.68 1.25 15.80
N PRO A 79 11.94 1.93 14.91
CA PRO A 79 10.83 1.30 14.21
C PRO A 79 11.27 0.13 13.33
N SER A 80 10.51 -0.96 13.39
CA SER A 80 10.71 -2.13 12.54
C SER A 80 9.40 -2.77 12.14
N LEU A 81 9.30 -3.18 10.88
CA LEU A 81 8.14 -3.87 10.33
C LEU A 81 8.58 -5.22 9.76
N GLN A 82 7.92 -6.27 10.18
CA GLN A 82 8.06 -7.62 9.64
C GLN A 82 6.73 -8.03 9.03
N THR A 83 6.75 -8.55 7.81
CA THR A 83 5.56 -9.11 7.16
C THR A 83 5.87 -10.47 6.57
N ILE A 84 4.90 -11.37 6.68
CA ILE A 84 4.86 -12.62 5.95
C ILE A 84 3.52 -12.64 5.23
N ASN A 85 3.54 -12.81 3.93
CA ASN A 85 2.32 -12.95 3.17
C ASN A 85 2.44 -14.08 2.15
N ALA A 86 1.29 -14.71 1.89
CA ALA A 86 1.18 -15.74 0.88
C ALA A 86 -0.13 -15.54 0.13
N HIS A 87 -0.10 -15.71 -1.18
CA HIS A 87 -1.30 -15.67 -1.99
C HIS A 87 -1.18 -16.56 -3.21
N GLY A 88 -2.30 -17.01 -3.73
CA GLY A 88 -2.32 -17.83 -4.92
C GLY A 88 -3.69 -17.99 -5.51
N ARG A 89 -3.73 -18.65 -6.68
CA ARG A 89 -4.96 -18.90 -7.42
C ARG A 89 -5.64 -20.17 -6.92
N LEU A 90 -6.94 -20.10 -6.71
CA LEU A 90 -7.83 -21.25 -6.51
C LEU A 90 -8.73 -21.40 -7.74
N GLY A 91 -8.31 -22.26 -8.67
CA GLY A 91 -9.04 -22.45 -9.93
C GLY A 91 -8.95 -21.24 -10.86
N LEU A 92 -9.93 -21.08 -11.76
CA LEU A 92 -9.85 -20.12 -12.87
C LEU A 92 -10.19 -18.68 -12.48
N LYS A 93 -11.02 -18.47 -11.47
CA LYS A 93 -11.61 -17.15 -11.17
C LYS A 93 -11.38 -16.67 -9.74
N SER A 94 -10.86 -17.51 -8.87
CA SER A 94 -10.72 -17.18 -7.44
C SER A 94 -9.28 -17.16 -7.01
N GLY A 95 -8.94 -16.20 -6.17
CA GLY A 95 -7.67 -16.11 -5.48
C GLY A 95 -7.87 -16.01 -3.97
N ILE A 96 -6.91 -16.54 -3.24
CA ILE A 96 -6.83 -16.41 -1.78
C ILE A 96 -5.48 -15.86 -1.37
N GLY A 97 -5.45 -15.23 -0.22
CA GLY A 97 -4.20 -14.78 0.36
C GLY A 97 -4.31 -14.55 1.85
N THR A 98 -3.17 -14.51 2.49
CA THR A 98 -3.05 -14.22 3.92
C THR A 98 -1.86 -13.29 4.14
N VAL A 99 -1.99 -12.41 5.13
CA VAL A 99 -0.93 -11.50 5.57
C VAL A 99 -0.82 -11.61 7.07
N PHE A 100 0.41 -11.74 7.56
CA PHE A 100 0.78 -11.58 8.96
C PHE A 100 1.79 -10.47 9.06
N TYR A 101 1.65 -9.60 10.05
CA TYR A 101 2.62 -8.54 10.28
C TYR A 101 2.86 -8.29 11.76
N ASN A 102 4.07 -7.81 12.06
CA ASN A 102 4.50 -7.35 13.35
C ASN A 102 5.20 -6.00 13.15
N ASP A 103 4.56 -4.95 13.58
CA ASP A 103 5.06 -3.58 13.52
C ASP A 103 5.41 -3.09 14.92
N LYS A 104 6.64 -2.66 15.09
CA LYS A 104 7.15 -2.08 16.35
C LYS A 104 7.61 -0.66 16.07
N ASN A 105 7.15 0.27 16.91
CA ASN A 105 7.57 1.67 16.86
C ASN A 105 7.71 2.19 18.29
N GLY A 106 8.95 2.25 18.78
CA GLY A 106 9.22 2.60 20.16
C GLY A 106 8.59 1.58 21.13
N PHE A 107 7.72 2.07 22.00
CA PHE A 107 6.97 1.28 22.98
C PHE A 107 5.63 0.76 22.45
N GLN A 108 5.28 1.12 21.22
CA GLN A 108 4.09 0.62 20.55
C GLN A 108 4.44 -0.62 19.72
N LYS A 109 3.61 -1.65 19.84
CA LYS A 109 3.69 -2.86 19.04
C LYS A 109 2.31 -3.18 18.48
N GLN A 110 2.25 -3.43 17.17
CA GLN A 110 1.04 -3.88 16.49
C GLN A 110 1.31 -5.21 15.79
N VAL A 111 0.52 -6.22 16.14
CA VAL A 111 0.53 -7.53 15.45
C VAL A 111 -0.81 -7.72 14.79
N GLY A 112 -0.81 -8.12 13.53
CA GLY A 112 -2.04 -8.35 12.79
C GLY A 112 -1.96 -9.55 11.87
N ALA A 113 -3.15 -10.06 11.55
CA ALA A 113 -3.36 -11.12 10.58
C ALA A 113 -4.60 -10.81 9.75
N SER A 114 -4.55 -11.11 8.46
CA SER A 114 -5.70 -10.97 7.57
C SER A 114 -5.80 -12.12 6.58
N LEU A 115 -7.03 -12.43 6.20
CA LEU A 115 -7.37 -13.35 5.12
C LEU A 115 -8.03 -12.56 4.00
N THR A 116 -7.71 -12.91 2.76
CA THR A 116 -8.19 -12.25 1.56
C THR A 116 -8.81 -13.27 0.62
N TYR A 117 -9.95 -12.91 0.06
CA TYR A 117 -10.54 -13.55 -1.10
C TYR A 117 -10.57 -12.56 -2.25
N ALA A 118 -10.18 -13.01 -3.44
CA ALA A 118 -10.29 -12.23 -4.66
C ALA A 118 -11.05 -13.01 -5.74
N HIS A 119 -11.85 -12.27 -6.52
CA HIS A 119 -12.56 -12.81 -7.67
C HIS A 119 -12.09 -12.10 -8.93
N HIS A 120 -11.75 -12.89 -9.96
CA HIS A 120 -11.15 -12.43 -11.20
C HIS A 120 -12.09 -12.71 -12.37
N ILE A 121 -12.46 -11.67 -13.10
CA ILE A 121 -13.29 -11.72 -14.29
C ILE A 121 -12.38 -11.47 -15.50
N ASN A 122 -12.19 -12.49 -16.33
CA ASN A 122 -11.51 -12.34 -17.60
C ASN A 122 -12.51 -11.80 -18.62
N LEU A 123 -12.29 -10.60 -19.13
CA LEU A 123 -13.20 -9.89 -20.03
C LEU A 123 -13.06 -10.36 -21.49
N ILE A 124 -11.95 -10.99 -21.85
CA ILE A 124 -11.69 -11.60 -23.15
C ILE A 124 -11.22 -13.03 -22.93
N LEU A 125 -11.96 -14.00 -23.45
CA LEU A 125 -11.62 -15.41 -23.49
C LEU A 125 -11.01 -15.70 -24.88
N GLY A 126 -9.71 -15.64 -25.00
CA GLY A 126 -9.00 -16.04 -26.19
C GLY A 126 -7.76 -15.21 -26.50
N ASN A 127 -6.68 -15.91 -26.81
CA ASN A 127 -5.39 -15.42 -27.31
C ASN A 127 -4.65 -14.37 -26.48
N ARG A 128 -3.63 -14.82 -25.77
CA ARG A 128 -2.39 -14.13 -25.35
C ARG A 128 -2.52 -12.82 -24.53
N ASP A 129 -3.69 -12.19 -24.50
CA ASP A 129 -3.84 -10.85 -23.93
C ASP A 129 -4.62 -10.88 -22.62
N ILE A 130 -4.00 -10.43 -21.55
CA ILE A 130 -4.68 -10.32 -20.26
C ILE A 130 -5.61 -9.10 -20.32
N HIS A 131 -6.91 -9.36 -20.16
CA HIS A 131 -7.91 -8.35 -19.94
C HIS A 131 -8.77 -8.78 -18.75
N GLN A 132 -8.39 -8.32 -17.56
CA GLN A 132 -8.91 -8.84 -16.30
C GLN A 132 -9.39 -7.71 -15.40
N LEU A 133 -10.58 -7.90 -14.85
CA LEU A 133 -11.11 -7.11 -13.74
C LEU A 133 -11.15 -7.99 -12.50
N SER A 134 -10.62 -7.51 -11.39
CA SER A 134 -10.51 -8.27 -10.14
C SER A 134 -11.05 -7.49 -8.98
N PHE A 135 -11.80 -8.15 -8.10
CA PHE A 135 -12.32 -7.63 -6.85
C PHE A 135 -11.69 -8.41 -5.70
N GLY A 136 -11.30 -7.72 -4.64
CA GLY A 136 -10.71 -8.35 -3.46
C GLY A 136 -11.36 -7.86 -2.19
N LEU A 137 -11.63 -8.76 -1.28
CA LEU A 137 -12.09 -8.47 0.07
C LEU A 137 -11.12 -9.11 1.07
N SER A 138 -10.62 -8.31 2.00
CA SER A 138 -9.75 -8.76 3.07
C SER A 138 -10.42 -8.52 4.42
N ALA A 139 -10.32 -9.47 5.34
CA ALA A 139 -10.78 -9.33 6.71
C ALA A 139 -9.64 -9.72 7.66
N GLY A 140 -9.44 -8.94 8.70
CA GLY A 140 -8.31 -9.15 9.61
C GLY A 140 -8.54 -8.69 11.04
N VAL A 141 -7.65 -9.16 11.89
CA VAL A 141 -7.58 -8.81 13.30
C VAL A 141 -6.26 -8.14 13.62
N ILE A 142 -6.30 -7.22 14.57
CA ILE A 142 -5.15 -6.44 15.01
C ILE A 142 -5.10 -6.48 16.53
N ASN A 143 -3.93 -6.72 17.07
CA ASN A 143 -3.63 -6.53 18.49
C ASN A 143 -2.62 -5.41 18.63
N ASN A 144 -2.97 -4.36 19.35
CA ASN A 144 -2.09 -3.26 19.69
C ASN A 144 -1.66 -3.40 21.15
N THR A 145 -0.39 -3.18 21.40
CA THR A 145 0.20 -3.13 22.74
C THR A 145 0.95 -1.84 22.88
N HIS A 146 0.68 -1.09 23.93
CA HIS A 146 1.44 0.08 24.36
C HIS A 146 2.11 -0.27 25.68
N ASP A 147 3.44 -0.38 25.68
CA ASP A 147 4.22 -0.84 26.83
C ASP A 147 4.87 0.34 27.53
N GLN A 148 4.29 0.75 28.64
CA GLN A 148 4.80 1.84 29.49
C GLN A 148 5.58 1.34 30.71
N THR A 149 5.89 0.05 30.81
CA THR A 149 6.53 -0.52 32.01
C THR A 149 7.94 0.02 32.25
N GLN A 150 8.54 0.67 31.26
CA GLN A 150 9.86 1.32 31.39
C GLN A 150 9.76 2.78 31.87
N PHE A 151 8.53 3.33 31.97
CA PHE A 151 8.31 4.67 32.48
C PHE A 151 7.93 4.62 33.94
N ALA A 152 8.52 5.51 34.76
CA ALA A 152 7.99 5.74 36.11
C ALA A 152 6.57 6.31 35.99
N PRO A 153 5.61 5.83 36.82
CA PRO A 153 4.30 6.45 36.85
C PRO A 153 4.40 7.94 37.18
N ASP A 154 3.80 8.77 36.36
CA ASP A 154 3.72 10.21 36.60
C ASP A 154 2.31 10.54 37.08
N LEU A 155 2.20 10.99 38.35
CA LEU A 155 0.92 11.37 38.95
C LEU A 155 0.33 12.66 38.34
N SER A 156 1.15 13.43 37.63
CA SER A 156 0.70 14.64 36.93
C SER A 156 0.16 14.34 35.51
N ASP A 157 0.53 13.20 34.91
CA ASP A 157 0.07 12.77 33.59
C ASP A 157 -0.71 11.45 33.69
N PRO A 158 -2.05 11.50 33.65
CA PRO A 158 -2.90 10.31 33.72
C PRO A 158 -2.71 9.33 32.55
N LEU A 159 -1.97 9.72 31.48
CA LEU A 159 -1.66 8.85 30.35
C LEU A 159 -0.42 8.00 30.62
N VAL A 160 0.43 8.37 31.57
CA VAL A 160 1.67 7.64 31.94
C VAL A 160 1.42 6.79 33.19
N GLN A 161 0.83 5.63 33.00
CA GLN A 161 0.43 4.73 34.11
C GLN A 161 1.52 3.71 34.47
N GLY A 162 2.62 3.63 33.74
CA GLY A 162 3.70 2.66 33.97
C GLY A 162 3.27 1.20 33.74
N ASN A 163 2.19 0.95 33.01
CA ASN A 163 1.62 -0.36 32.76
C ASN A 163 1.65 -0.75 31.28
N LYS A 164 1.19 -1.95 30.98
CA LYS A 164 1.04 -2.47 29.63
C LYS A 164 -0.42 -2.46 29.22
N MET A 165 -0.78 -1.57 28.30
CA MET A 165 -2.11 -1.45 27.74
C MET A 165 -2.24 -2.26 26.47
N LYS A 166 -3.37 -2.97 26.29
CA LYS A 166 -3.64 -3.78 25.09
C LYS A 166 -5.01 -3.46 24.54
N SER A 167 -5.12 -3.48 23.22
CA SER A 167 -6.40 -3.38 22.56
C SER A 167 -6.44 -4.23 21.29
N ASN A 168 -7.63 -4.72 20.98
CA ASN A 168 -7.89 -5.54 19.80
C ASN A 168 -8.80 -4.80 18.85
N GLY A 169 -8.59 -5.01 17.56
CA GLY A 169 -9.45 -4.48 16.51
C GLY A 169 -9.68 -5.50 15.40
N PHE A 170 -10.79 -5.30 14.71
CA PHE A 170 -11.15 -6.00 13.48
C PHE A 170 -11.21 -4.98 12.35
N HIS A 171 -10.72 -5.34 11.18
CA HIS A 171 -10.80 -4.50 9.98
C HIS A 171 -11.22 -5.28 8.75
N MET A 172 -11.81 -4.58 7.79
CA MET A 172 -12.06 -5.09 6.44
C MET A 172 -11.54 -4.10 5.42
N ASP A 173 -10.91 -4.62 4.37
CA ASP A 173 -10.40 -3.85 3.24
C ASP A 173 -11.06 -4.34 1.95
N PHE A 174 -11.28 -3.43 1.02
CA PHE A 174 -11.81 -3.73 -0.30
C PHE A 174 -10.82 -3.27 -1.37
N GLY A 175 -10.66 -4.04 -2.43
CA GLY A 175 -9.81 -3.72 -3.57
C GLY A 175 -10.47 -3.97 -4.90
N LEU A 176 -10.11 -3.17 -5.88
CA LEU A 176 -10.44 -3.30 -7.28
C LEU A 176 -9.15 -3.22 -8.09
N THR A 177 -8.98 -4.09 -9.07
CA THR A 177 -7.83 -4.10 -9.97
C THR A 177 -8.30 -4.32 -11.40
N TYR A 178 -7.82 -3.50 -12.31
CA TYR A 178 -8.03 -3.67 -13.73
C TYR A 178 -6.68 -3.78 -14.44
N ILE A 179 -6.51 -4.84 -15.22
CA ILE A 179 -5.30 -5.13 -15.99
C ILE A 179 -5.71 -5.32 -17.44
N ARG A 180 -5.06 -4.57 -18.33
CA ARG A 180 -5.24 -4.72 -19.77
C ARG A 180 -3.89 -4.63 -20.48
N TYR A 181 -3.48 -5.72 -21.12
CA TYR A 181 -2.14 -5.83 -21.73
C TYR A 181 -1.02 -5.51 -20.73
N GLN A 182 -0.30 -4.44 -20.98
CA GLN A 182 0.81 -3.95 -20.17
C GLN A 182 0.38 -2.84 -19.20
N PHE A 183 -0.86 -2.38 -19.27
CA PHE A 183 -1.43 -1.38 -18.37
C PHE A 183 -2.11 -2.04 -17.17
N TYR A 184 -1.92 -1.48 -16.00
CA TYR A 184 -2.64 -1.87 -14.79
C TYR A 184 -3.07 -0.65 -13.97
N THR A 185 -4.17 -0.82 -13.26
CA THR A 185 -4.62 0.16 -12.26
C THR A 185 -5.27 -0.56 -11.09
N HIS A 186 -5.07 -0.01 -9.92
CA HIS A 186 -5.58 -0.54 -8.66
C HIS A 186 -6.27 0.56 -7.87
N LEU A 187 -7.36 0.20 -7.19
CA LEU A 187 -8.04 1.03 -6.21
C LEU A 187 -8.27 0.19 -4.96
N THR A 188 -7.86 0.68 -3.81
CA THR A 188 -8.03 -0.02 -2.53
C THR A 188 -8.58 0.94 -1.50
N LEU A 189 -9.60 0.49 -0.79
CA LEU A 189 -10.13 1.13 0.40
C LEU A 189 -9.78 0.28 1.61
N ARG A 190 -8.83 0.74 2.40
CA ARG A 190 -8.48 0.11 3.68
C ARG A 190 -9.34 0.64 4.79
N ASN A 191 -9.57 -0.22 5.79
CA ASN A 191 -10.43 0.08 6.93
C ASN A 191 -11.85 0.49 6.50
N LEU A 192 -12.40 -0.15 5.44
CA LEU A 192 -13.80 0.02 5.03
C LEU A 192 -14.73 -0.14 6.23
N ILE A 193 -14.46 -1.16 7.04
CA ILE A 193 -15.03 -1.37 8.35
C ILE A 193 -13.86 -1.50 9.32
N PHE A 194 -13.89 -0.73 10.39
CA PHE A 194 -12.97 -0.87 11.51
C PHE A 194 -13.78 -0.89 12.82
N LYS A 195 -13.53 -1.90 13.64
CA LYS A 195 -14.09 -2.00 14.99
C LYS A 195 -12.95 -2.35 15.94
N GLY A 196 -12.65 -1.48 16.87
CA GLY A 196 -11.59 -1.70 17.86
C GLY A 196 -12.01 -1.19 19.23
N LYS A 197 -11.44 -1.77 20.28
CA LYS A 197 -11.54 -1.21 21.62
C LYS A 197 -10.50 -0.11 21.77
N ASN A 198 -10.87 0.98 22.40
CA ASN A 198 -9.92 2.03 22.77
C ASN A 198 -8.84 1.47 23.69
N ILE A 199 -7.63 2.00 23.61
CA ILE A 199 -6.53 1.64 24.52
C ILE A 199 -6.81 2.17 25.91
N SER A 200 -7.37 3.39 25.99
CA SER A 200 -7.91 4.02 27.19
C SER A 200 -9.05 4.96 26.79
N ASP A 201 -9.77 5.53 27.74
CA ASP A 201 -10.86 6.46 27.47
C ASP A 201 -10.43 7.68 26.66
N ASN A 202 -9.14 8.02 26.69
CA ASN A 202 -8.54 9.16 25.99
C ASN A 202 -7.79 8.80 24.70
N ILE A 203 -7.58 7.49 24.40
CA ILE A 203 -6.83 7.03 23.22
C ILE A 203 -7.73 6.17 22.35
N SER A 204 -8.33 6.81 21.35
CA SER A 204 -9.16 6.11 20.36
C SER A 204 -8.31 5.30 19.40
N LEU A 205 -8.77 4.09 19.10
CA LEU A 205 -8.21 3.24 18.02
C LEU A 205 -8.90 3.46 16.69
N ASP A 206 -9.66 4.53 16.54
CA ASP A 206 -10.30 4.79 15.26
C ASP A 206 -9.24 5.01 14.19
N LYS A 207 -9.13 4.02 13.31
CA LYS A 207 -8.27 4.08 12.12
C LYS A 207 -9.12 4.59 10.99
N GLY A 208 -8.92 5.83 10.61
CA GLY A 208 -9.58 6.43 9.47
C GLY A 208 -9.45 5.56 8.20
N LYS A 209 -10.41 5.67 7.32
CA LYS A 209 -10.37 5.00 6.01
C LYS A 209 -9.19 5.53 5.22
N LYS A 210 -8.54 4.63 4.48
CA LYS A 210 -7.42 4.98 3.61
C LYS A 210 -7.71 4.54 2.18
N TRP A 211 -7.75 5.50 1.28
CA TRP A 211 -7.83 5.27 -0.15
C TRP A 211 -6.44 5.16 -0.75
N ILE A 212 -6.20 4.13 -1.55
CA ILE A 212 -4.94 3.92 -2.27
C ILE A 212 -5.31 3.65 -3.72
N ALA A 213 -4.86 4.52 -4.61
CA ALA A 213 -4.99 4.35 -6.04
C ALA A 213 -3.61 4.27 -6.67
N SER A 214 -3.39 3.31 -7.57
CA SER A 214 -2.15 3.21 -8.32
C SER A 214 -2.40 2.84 -9.77
N ALA A 215 -1.53 3.31 -10.67
CA ALA A 215 -1.55 2.96 -12.07
C ALA A 215 -0.12 2.89 -12.61
N GLY A 216 0.10 1.99 -13.56
CA GLY A 216 1.39 1.84 -14.21
C GLY A 216 1.26 1.16 -15.57
N HIS A 217 2.36 1.21 -16.32
CA HIS A 217 2.45 0.62 -17.63
C HIS A 217 3.84 0.02 -17.85
N PHE A 218 3.90 -1.15 -18.49
CA PHE A 218 5.15 -1.77 -18.90
C PHE A 218 5.45 -1.41 -20.36
N PHE A 219 6.56 -0.74 -20.59
CA PHE A 219 7.09 -0.45 -21.92
C PHE A 219 8.19 -1.47 -22.25
N GLU A 220 8.08 -2.16 -23.35
CA GLU A 220 9.13 -3.05 -23.87
C GLU A 220 10.15 -2.20 -24.63
N LEU A 221 11.34 -2.01 -24.05
CA LEU A 221 12.43 -1.28 -24.72
C LEU A 221 13.17 -2.18 -25.73
N ASN A 222 13.31 -3.46 -25.37
CA ASN A 222 13.85 -4.51 -26.22
C ASN A 222 13.42 -5.87 -25.67
N GLU A 223 13.82 -6.99 -26.27
CA GLU A 223 13.44 -8.36 -25.90
C GLU A 223 13.84 -8.72 -24.46
N SER A 224 14.87 -8.10 -23.91
CA SER A 224 15.42 -8.40 -22.59
C SER A 224 15.17 -7.31 -21.55
N THR A 225 14.61 -6.16 -21.93
CA THR A 225 14.47 -5.02 -21.01
C THR A 225 13.08 -4.42 -21.09
N LYS A 226 12.44 -4.29 -19.92
CA LYS A 226 11.16 -3.60 -19.76
C LYS A 226 11.32 -2.43 -18.80
N PHE A 227 10.60 -1.36 -19.07
CA PHE A 227 10.53 -0.15 -18.26
C PHE A 227 9.11 0.01 -17.70
N GLU A 228 8.98 0.26 -16.39
CA GLU A 228 7.71 0.37 -15.70
C GLU A 228 7.62 1.70 -14.94
N PRO A 229 7.12 2.77 -15.55
CA PRO A 229 6.67 3.95 -14.83
C PRO A 229 5.34 3.65 -14.14
N SER A 230 5.18 4.17 -12.91
CA SER A 230 3.93 4.06 -12.18
C SER A 230 3.75 5.20 -11.19
N VAL A 231 2.50 5.44 -10.81
CA VAL A 231 2.13 6.42 -9.81
C VAL A 231 1.23 5.76 -8.77
N MET A 232 1.39 6.15 -7.51
CA MET A 232 0.48 5.77 -6.43
C MET A 232 0.08 7.00 -5.63
N VAL A 233 -1.22 7.11 -5.35
CA VAL A 233 -1.81 8.18 -4.55
C VAL A 233 -2.44 7.54 -3.32
N GLN A 234 -2.16 8.09 -2.14
CA GLN A 234 -2.73 7.65 -0.87
C GLN A 234 -3.44 8.83 -0.21
N LEU A 235 -4.72 8.65 0.11
CA LEU A 235 -5.56 9.60 0.81
C LEU A 235 -6.00 8.96 2.13
N VAL A 236 -5.91 9.72 3.21
CA VAL A 236 -6.41 9.29 4.53
C VAL A 236 -7.50 10.28 4.93
N ASP A 237 -8.63 9.78 5.46
CA ASP A 237 -9.83 10.60 5.74
C ASP A 237 -9.57 11.87 6.58
N TYR A 238 -8.55 11.84 7.43
CA TYR A 238 -8.18 12.97 8.30
C TYR A 238 -7.00 13.81 7.75
N ALA A 239 -6.43 13.44 6.60
CA ALA A 239 -5.32 14.18 6.00
C ALA A 239 -5.83 15.06 4.85
N ASN A 240 -5.56 16.35 4.95
CA ASN A 240 -6.02 17.32 3.94
C ASN A 240 -5.29 17.18 2.59
N LEU A 241 -4.12 16.52 2.57
CA LEU A 241 -3.30 16.39 1.37
C LEU A 241 -2.90 14.93 1.11
N PRO A 242 -2.91 14.49 -0.17
CA PRO A 242 -2.50 13.16 -0.56
C PRO A 242 -0.98 12.97 -0.43
N ALA A 243 -0.56 11.74 -0.11
CA ALA A 243 0.79 11.30 -0.39
C ALA A 243 0.84 10.71 -1.80
N ILE A 244 1.76 11.19 -2.63
CA ILE A 244 1.91 10.79 -4.03
C ILE A 244 3.30 10.19 -4.21
N ASP A 245 3.36 8.97 -4.76
CA ASP A 245 4.59 8.30 -5.16
C ASP A 245 4.70 8.27 -6.68
N ILE A 246 5.79 8.79 -7.21
CA ILE A 246 6.15 8.63 -8.62
C ILE A 246 7.26 7.59 -8.68
N ASN A 247 7.06 6.55 -9.46
CA ASN A 247 7.96 5.40 -9.51
C ASN A 247 8.44 5.14 -10.92
N MET A 248 9.69 4.71 -11.02
CA MET A 248 10.32 4.26 -12.26
C MET A 248 11.07 2.97 -11.96
N LYS A 249 10.76 1.90 -12.69
CA LYS A 249 11.45 0.61 -12.56
C LYS A 249 11.95 0.14 -13.93
N SER A 250 13.08 -0.54 -13.95
CA SER A 250 13.58 -1.28 -15.11
C SER A 250 13.77 -2.75 -14.73
N HIS A 251 13.40 -3.62 -15.64
CA HIS A 251 13.50 -5.07 -15.51
C HIS A 251 14.34 -5.62 -16.64
N HIS A 252 15.41 -6.35 -16.30
CA HIS A 252 16.33 -6.94 -17.24
C HIS A 252 16.24 -8.47 -17.14
N PHE A 253 15.90 -9.11 -18.25
CA PHE A 253 15.72 -10.56 -18.33
C PHE A 253 16.96 -11.19 -18.98
N LEU A 254 17.68 -12.00 -18.21
CA LEU A 254 18.90 -12.70 -18.61
C LEU A 254 18.68 -14.21 -18.45
N ASN A 255 18.23 -14.91 -19.49
CA ASN A 255 17.87 -16.31 -19.44
C ASN A 255 16.90 -16.62 -18.29
N ASN A 256 17.41 -17.25 -17.20
CA ASN A 256 16.63 -17.62 -16.00
C ASN A 256 16.71 -16.59 -14.88
N LEU A 257 17.38 -15.47 -15.09
CA LEU A 257 17.59 -14.42 -14.09
C LEU A 257 16.84 -13.16 -14.53
N LYS A 258 16.09 -12.57 -13.61
CA LYS A 258 15.50 -11.24 -13.78
C LYS A 258 16.14 -10.30 -12.77
N LEU A 259 16.76 -9.25 -13.26
CA LEU A 259 17.25 -8.13 -12.45
C LEU A 259 16.25 -6.98 -12.52
N SER A 260 16.01 -6.33 -11.40
CA SER A 260 15.12 -5.18 -11.31
C SER A 260 15.82 -4.04 -10.57
N PHE A 261 15.73 -2.85 -11.14
CA PHE A 261 16.22 -1.62 -10.53
C PHE A 261 15.08 -0.61 -10.53
N GLY A 262 14.99 0.21 -9.50
CA GLY A 262 13.94 1.20 -9.45
C GLY A 262 14.25 2.36 -8.52
N ALA A 263 13.54 3.45 -8.77
CA ALA A 263 13.50 4.62 -7.92
C ALA A 263 12.05 5.06 -7.69
N SER A 264 11.76 5.55 -6.51
CA SER A 264 10.47 6.13 -6.16
C SER A 264 10.69 7.43 -5.41
N TYR A 265 10.01 8.47 -5.81
CA TYR A 265 9.98 9.72 -5.11
C TYR A 265 8.58 9.95 -4.53
N ARG A 266 8.50 10.08 -3.20
CA ARG A 266 7.27 10.39 -2.47
C ARG A 266 7.27 11.86 -2.09
N PHE A 267 6.15 12.52 -2.36
CA PHE A 267 5.83 13.82 -1.83
C PHE A 267 4.41 13.84 -1.28
N GLY A 268 4.17 14.63 -0.28
CA GLY A 268 2.88 14.73 0.38
C GLY A 268 3.03 15.45 1.70
N THR A 269 1.92 15.82 2.29
CA THR A 269 1.89 16.41 3.62
C THR A 269 1.32 15.37 4.58
N GLN A 270 2.02 15.10 5.67
CA GLN A 270 1.43 14.38 6.78
C GLN A 270 0.87 15.42 7.76
N PRO A 271 -0.39 15.27 8.20
CA PRO A 271 -0.88 16.07 9.31
C PRO A 271 -0.06 15.69 10.54
N ASN A 272 0.65 16.65 11.10
CA ASN A 272 1.33 16.47 12.36
C ASN A 272 0.30 16.23 13.46
N ALA A 273 0.45 15.14 14.17
CA ALA A 273 -0.31 14.82 15.38
C ALA A 273 0.01 15.78 16.56
N ASN A 274 0.95 16.68 16.37
CA ASN A 274 1.43 17.59 17.41
C ASN A 274 0.85 19.00 17.22
N THR A 275 -0.43 19.14 17.51
CA THR A 275 -1.01 20.45 17.84
C THR A 275 -0.60 20.83 19.28
N PHE A 276 0.70 21.05 19.51
CA PHE A 276 1.11 21.79 20.68
C PHE A 276 1.01 23.28 20.35
N ALA A 277 0.18 23.99 21.10
CA ALA A 277 0.05 25.45 21.08
C ALA A 277 -0.56 26.10 19.82
N GLY A 278 -1.52 25.46 19.14
CA GLY A 278 -2.34 26.19 18.14
C GLY A 278 -1.68 26.49 16.80
N GLU A 279 -0.47 26.03 16.54
CA GLU A 279 0.21 26.17 15.26
C GLU A 279 0.11 24.87 14.44
N ASN A 280 -0.47 24.97 13.25
CA ASN A 280 -0.51 23.86 12.27
C ASN A 280 0.85 23.76 11.58
N PHE A 281 1.75 22.95 12.10
CA PHE A 281 2.97 22.58 11.38
C PHE A 281 2.61 21.55 10.30
N ASN A 282 2.39 21.99 9.09
CA ASN A 282 2.35 21.11 7.92
C ASN A 282 3.79 20.67 7.62
N GLN A 283 4.15 19.45 7.96
CA GLN A 283 5.46 18.93 7.65
C GLN A 283 5.42 18.27 6.27
N ASP A 284 6.17 18.84 5.33
CA ASP A 284 6.37 18.27 4.00
C ASP A 284 7.11 16.93 4.13
N HIS A 285 6.48 15.86 3.70
CA HIS A 285 7.06 14.52 3.73
C HIS A 285 7.64 14.17 2.36
N LYS A 286 8.95 14.30 2.22
CA LYS A 286 9.69 13.99 0.98
C LYS A 286 10.60 12.80 1.20
N GLN A 287 10.48 11.76 0.36
CA GLN A 287 11.29 10.55 0.46
C GLN A 287 11.75 10.08 -0.91
N LEU A 288 13.01 9.69 -1.01
CA LEU A 288 13.57 8.98 -2.14
C LEU A 288 13.80 7.52 -1.75
N THR A 289 13.27 6.58 -2.51
CA THR A 289 13.47 5.15 -2.33
C THR A 289 14.18 4.57 -3.55
N LEU A 290 15.26 3.86 -3.33
CA LEU A 290 15.96 3.09 -4.35
C LEU A 290 15.65 1.60 -4.16
N LEU A 291 15.49 0.89 -5.26
CA LEU A 291 15.18 -0.54 -5.30
C LEU A 291 16.22 -1.28 -6.13
N THR A 292 16.66 -2.43 -5.64
CA THR A 292 17.32 -3.48 -6.44
C THR A 292 16.67 -4.82 -6.15
N GLY A 293 16.54 -5.66 -7.18
CA GLY A 293 15.91 -6.96 -7.06
C GLY A 293 16.53 -8.00 -7.99
N LEU A 294 16.52 -9.23 -7.53
CA LEU A 294 17.01 -10.40 -8.23
C LEU A 294 15.96 -11.51 -8.11
N GLN A 295 15.57 -12.11 -9.23
CA GLN A 295 14.68 -13.26 -9.26
C GLN A 295 15.31 -14.38 -10.09
N PHE A 296 15.36 -15.58 -9.53
CA PHE A 296 16.00 -16.74 -10.14
C PHE A 296 15.27 -18.03 -9.75
N LYS A 297 14.76 -18.78 -10.72
CA LYS A 297 14.12 -20.11 -10.53
C LYS A 297 13.09 -20.14 -9.39
N GLY A 298 12.19 -19.16 -9.32
CA GLY A 298 11.17 -19.07 -8.27
C GLY A 298 11.61 -18.45 -6.95
N PHE A 299 12.90 -18.18 -6.78
CA PHE A 299 13.40 -17.40 -5.65
C PHE A 299 13.49 -15.94 -6.04
N SER A 300 13.18 -15.06 -5.13
CA SER A 300 13.35 -13.62 -5.30
C SER A 300 13.97 -12.98 -4.08
N PHE A 301 14.83 -12.01 -4.33
CA PHE A 301 15.44 -11.16 -3.32
C PHE A 301 15.32 -9.72 -3.76
N PHE A 302 14.78 -8.86 -2.87
CA PHE A 302 14.70 -7.43 -3.11
C PHE A 302 15.28 -6.68 -1.93
N TYR A 303 15.95 -5.60 -2.24
CA TYR A 303 16.43 -4.63 -1.27
C TYR A 303 15.94 -3.25 -1.65
N THR A 304 15.39 -2.52 -0.67
CA THR A 304 15.03 -1.12 -0.84
C THR A 304 15.69 -0.27 0.23
N TYR A 305 16.23 0.86 -0.20
CA TYR A 305 16.76 1.90 0.66
C TYR A 305 15.90 3.14 0.50
N THR A 306 15.42 3.68 1.62
CA THR A 306 14.65 4.92 1.62
C THR A 306 15.38 5.99 2.40
N HIS A 307 15.58 7.13 1.77
CA HIS A 307 16.09 8.35 2.39
C HIS A 307 14.95 9.35 2.56
N SER A 308 14.79 9.90 3.76
CA SER A 308 13.82 10.95 4.05
C SER A 308 14.54 12.29 4.13
N PHE A 309 13.98 13.31 3.48
CA PHE A 309 14.55 14.68 3.44
C PHE A 309 13.99 15.58 4.56
N GLU A 310 13.49 14.96 5.62
CA GLU A 310 12.92 15.72 6.75
C GLU A 310 14.03 16.27 7.66
N ASP A 311 13.93 17.56 8.00
CA ASP A 311 14.87 18.27 8.89
C ASP A 311 14.58 18.02 10.37
N ILE A 312 14.45 16.77 10.81
CA ILE A 312 14.38 16.49 12.23
C ILE A 312 15.79 16.18 12.75
N GLN A 313 16.31 17.06 13.61
CA GLN A 313 17.70 17.07 14.09
C GLN A 313 18.15 15.84 14.90
N ILE A 314 17.31 14.82 15.12
CA ILE A 314 17.58 13.77 16.10
C ILE A 314 18.18 12.50 15.47
N ALA A 315 17.89 12.15 14.21
CA ALA A 315 18.51 11.00 13.52
C ALA A 315 18.19 11.03 12.01
N PRO A 316 19.05 10.46 11.14
CA PRO A 316 18.73 10.30 9.72
C PRO A 316 17.54 9.34 9.56
N PHE A 317 16.44 9.82 8.97
CA PHE A 317 15.22 9.04 8.74
C PHE A 317 15.38 8.05 7.57
N ASN A 318 16.44 7.26 7.61
CA ASN A 318 16.69 6.24 6.60
C ASN A 318 16.00 4.94 6.98
N SER A 319 15.56 4.18 5.96
CA SER A 319 15.07 2.83 6.18
C SER A 319 15.66 1.85 5.19
N HIS A 320 15.91 0.64 5.66
CA HIS A 320 16.37 -0.49 4.89
C HIS A 320 15.31 -1.57 4.93
N GLN A 321 14.97 -2.13 3.77
CA GLN A 321 13.99 -3.21 3.69
C GLN A 321 14.56 -4.33 2.84
N PHE A 322 14.45 -5.54 3.36
CA PHE A 322 14.81 -6.79 2.68
C PHE A 322 13.54 -7.61 2.46
N THR A 323 13.36 -8.12 1.25
CA THR A 323 12.24 -9.00 0.91
C THR A 323 12.79 -10.27 0.28
N LEU A 324 12.42 -11.41 0.86
CA LEU A 324 12.66 -12.74 0.30
C LEU A 324 11.35 -13.26 -0.27
N GLY A 325 11.40 -13.87 -1.43
CA GLY A 325 10.24 -14.43 -2.10
C GLY A 325 10.46 -15.85 -2.60
N PHE A 326 9.36 -16.59 -2.59
CA PHE A 326 9.27 -17.94 -3.14
C PHE A 326 8.03 -18.04 -4.01
N ASP A 327 8.21 -18.39 -5.27
CA ASP A 327 7.14 -18.60 -6.24
C ASP A 327 7.03 -20.09 -6.52
N LEU A 328 5.96 -20.71 -5.98
CA LEU A 328 5.65 -22.12 -6.18
C LEU A 328 4.74 -22.22 -7.41
N SER A 329 5.33 -22.38 -8.59
CA SER A 329 4.56 -22.52 -9.82
C SER A 329 3.91 -23.89 -9.91
N SER A 330 2.64 -23.92 -10.30
CA SER A 330 1.95 -25.16 -10.67
C SER A 330 2.04 -25.34 -12.18
N GLU A 331 2.73 -26.34 -12.67
CA GLU A 331 2.88 -26.63 -14.11
C GLU A 331 1.54 -26.90 -14.84
N LYS A 332 0.42 -27.03 -14.13
CA LYS A 332 -0.88 -27.45 -14.68
C LYS A 332 -1.70 -26.36 -15.35
N PHE A 333 -1.38 -25.09 -15.19
CA PHE A 333 -2.12 -23.99 -15.78
C PHE A 333 -1.19 -23.12 -16.63
N ARG A 334 -0.86 -23.61 -17.85
CA ARG A 334 -0.19 -22.81 -18.88
C ARG A 334 -1.17 -21.78 -19.48
N TYR A 335 -1.52 -20.77 -18.73
CA TYR A 335 -1.92 -19.49 -19.28
C TYR A 335 -0.62 -18.67 -19.32
N HIS A 336 -0.15 -18.36 -20.51
CA HIS A 336 0.98 -17.45 -20.61
C HIS A 336 0.50 -16.06 -20.27
N PRO A 337 0.76 -15.53 -19.05
CA PRO A 337 0.67 -14.10 -18.84
C PRO A 337 1.65 -13.46 -19.81
N VAL A 338 1.38 -12.24 -20.23
CA VAL A 338 2.36 -11.43 -20.96
C VAL A 338 3.70 -11.62 -20.24
N ARG A 339 4.68 -12.19 -20.93
CA ARG A 339 6.04 -12.43 -20.40
C ARG A 339 6.59 -11.10 -19.92
N GLY A 340 6.35 -10.74 -18.66
CA GLY A 340 6.79 -9.45 -18.16
C GLY A 340 6.07 -8.83 -16.98
N MET A 341 4.93 -9.37 -16.54
CA MET A 341 4.35 -8.99 -15.24
C MET A 341 4.84 -9.88 -14.09
N LEU A 342 5.75 -10.81 -14.37
CA LEU A 342 6.33 -11.74 -13.40
C LEU A 342 7.74 -11.31 -13.03
#